data_ce04c056c46e09f2b51ad7235898ca0a
#
_entry.id   ce04c056c46e09f2b51ad7235898ca0a
#
_cell.length_a   1.000
_cell.length_b   1.000
_cell.length_c   1.000
_cell.angle_alpha   90.00
_cell.angle_beta   90.00
_cell.angle_gamma   90.00
#
_symmetry.space_group_name_H-M   'P 1'
#
loop_
_entity.id
_entity.type
_entity.pdbx_description
1 polymer ?
#
loop_
_entity_poly.entity_id
_entity_poly.type
_entity_poly.pdbx_seq_one_letter_code
_entity_poly.pdbx_strand_id
1 'polypeptide(L)'
;MINKVELYPGQRKTSKAVATIAKGTGKVRMNNRPAELLTPEIARELVLIPLTLVGDMRNKVDIDVQVHGGGFMGQAFAGAVAISRALTGQEKGGKDPKEHPFTKSVREEIKKKIVEYDRHLLSGDSRQTESKKFGGPSARRRKQKSYR
;
A
#
# COMPACT_ATOMS: atom_id res chain seq x y z
N MET A 1 -4.84 -16.26 25.48
CA MET A 1 -5.16 -16.48 24.04
C MET A 1 -4.35 -15.45 23.25
N ILE A 2 -3.54 -15.86 22.30
CA ILE A 2 -2.78 -14.94 21.44
C ILE A 2 -3.77 -14.37 20.43
N ASN A 3 -4.11 -13.08 20.53
CA ASN A 3 -4.92 -12.40 19.52
C ASN A 3 -4.18 -12.43 18.19
N LYS A 4 -4.73 -13.14 17.23
CA LYS A 4 -4.15 -13.27 15.90
C LYS A 4 -4.42 -11.97 15.12
N VAL A 5 -3.41 -11.15 15.02
CA VAL A 5 -3.48 -9.90 14.24
C VAL A 5 -3.47 -10.24 12.76
N GLU A 6 -4.44 -9.74 12.00
CA GLU A 6 -4.51 -9.91 10.55
C GLU A 6 -3.56 -8.92 9.86
N LEU A 7 -2.81 -9.43 8.88
CA LEU A 7 -1.77 -8.68 8.18
C LEU A 7 -2.16 -8.46 6.72
N TYR A 8 -2.15 -7.21 6.28
CA TYR A 8 -2.51 -6.82 4.92
C TYR A 8 -1.28 -6.35 4.16
N PRO A 9 -0.74 -7.20 3.26
CA PRO A 9 0.49 -6.87 2.54
C PRO A 9 0.22 -5.96 1.34
N GLY A 10 1.14 -5.01 1.11
CA GLY A 10 1.26 -4.20 -0.10
C GLY A 10 2.67 -4.28 -0.67
N GLN A 11 2.82 -4.21 -1.98
CA GLN A 11 4.12 -4.24 -2.63
C GLN A 11 4.17 -3.31 -3.84
N ARG A 12 5.30 -2.64 -4.02
CA ARG A 12 5.61 -1.87 -5.22
C ARG A 12 7.10 -2.01 -5.56
N LYS A 13 7.43 -2.73 -6.64
CA LYS A 13 8.82 -3.09 -7.01
C LYS A 13 9.53 -3.79 -5.83
N THR A 14 10.57 -3.16 -5.28
CA THR A 14 11.33 -3.67 -4.13
C THR A 14 10.78 -3.21 -2.78
N SER A 15 9.83 -2.25 -2.76
CA SER A 15 9.19 -1.78 -1.53
C SER A 15 8.11 -2.77 -1.08
N LYS A 16 8.14 -3.11 0.20
CA LYS A 16 7.15 -3.99 0.85
C LYS A 16 6.52 -3.25 2.00
N ALA A 17 5.21 -3.34 2.12
CA ALA A 17 4.42 -2.78 3.20
C ALA A 17 3.55 -3.85 3.84
N VAL A 18 3.32 -3.74 5.13
CA VAL A 18 2.37 -4.56 5.87
C VAL A 18 1.53 -3.63 6.73
N ALA A 19 0.22 -3.66 6.53
CA ALA A 19 -0.73 -2.90 7.34
C ALA A 19 -1.45 -3.81 8.33
N THR A 20 -1.72 -3.27 9.51
CA THR A 20 -2.62 -3.83 10.51
C THR A 20 -3.75 -2.85 10.75
N ILE A 21 -4.95 -3.35 11.01
CA ILE A 21 -6.13 -2.55 11.26
C ILE A 21 -6.77 -2.94 12.59
N ALA A 22 -7.16 -1.96 13.38
CA ALA A 22 -7.86 -2.14 14.64
C ALA A 22 -9.02 -1.14 14.77
N LYS A 23 -9.96 -1.40 15.66
CA LYS A 23 -10.96 -0.40 16.07
C LYS A 23 -10.25 0.75 16.76
N GLY A 24 -10.55 2.00 16.39
CA GLY A 24 -9.81 3.14 16.92
C GLY A 24 -10.46 4.49 16.65
N THR A 25 -9.64 5.51 16.57
CA THR A 25 -10.01 6.93 16.49
C THR A 25 -9.60 7.61 15.19
N GLY A 26 -9.18 6.86 14.18
CA GLY A 26 -8.78 7.39 12.87
C GLY A 26 -7.28 7.68 12.73
N LYS A 27 -6.45 7.16 13.65
CA LYS A 27 -5.00 7.36 13.59
C LYS A 27 -4.37 6.43 12.55
N VAL A 28 -3.70 7.02 11.58
CA VAL A 28 -2.95 6.26 10.56
C VAL A 28 -1.47 6.60 10.67
N ARG A 29 -0.65 5.57 10.84
CA ARG A 29 0.80 5.71 11.00
C ARG A 29 1.54 4.89 9.95
N MET A 30 2.64 5.44 9.46
CA MET A 30 3.59 4.74 8.61
C MET A 30 4.98 4.79 9.25
N ASN A 31 5.53 3.63 9.60
CA ASN A 31 6.78 3.51 10.37
C ASN A 31 6.77 4.39 11.63
N ASN A 32 5.72 4.31 12.45
CA ASN A 32 5.48 5.08 13.67
C ASN A 32 5.31 6.60 13.48
N ARG A 33 5.30 7.12 12.26
CA ARG A 33 5.03 8.52 11.94
C ARG A 33 3.60 8.68 11.47
N PRO A 34 2.86 9.71 11.89
CA PRO A 34 1.53 10.01 11.35
C PRO A 34 1.58 10.16 9.83
N ALA A 35 0.62 9.58 9.13
CA ALA A 35 0.59 9.63 7.67
C ALA A 35 0.49 11.06 7.13
N GLU A 36 -0.10 11.96 7.89
CA GLU A 36 -0.26 13.37 7.56
C GLU A 36 1.04 14.19 7.60
N LEU A 37 2.07 13.68 8.31
CA LEU A 37 3.38 14.34 8.45
C LEU A 37 4.45 13.73 7.53
N LEU A 38 4.07 12.90 6.58
CA LEU A 38 5.01 12.29 5.65
C LEU A 38 5.57 13.32 4.67
N THR A 39 6.86 13.21 4.42
CA THR A 39 7.60 13.96 3.41
C THR A 39 8.15 13.00 2.36
N PRO A 40 8.12 13.35 1.07
CA PRO A 40 7.60 14.56 0.44
C PRO A 40 6.06 14.56 0.32
N GLU A 41 5.49 15.72 0.00
CA GLU A 41 4.04 15.95 -0.11
C GLU A 41 3.33 14.97 -1.04
N ILE A 42 3.90 14.72 -2.22
CA ILE A 42 3.38 13.77 -3.20
C ILE A 42 3.25 12.35 -2.60
N ALA A 43 4.21 11.91 -1.79
CA ALA A 43 4.16 10.62 -1.12
C ALA A 43 3.07 10.59 -0.03
N ARG A 44 2.90 11.71 0.69
CA ARG A 44 1.83 11.89 1.68
C ARG A 44 0.45 11.76 1.03
N GLU A 45 0.20 12.49 -0.05
CA GLU A 45 -1.06 12.45 -0.78
C GLU A 45 -1.41 11.05 -1.25
N LEU A 46 -0.46 10.31 -1.83
CA LEU A 46 -0.66 8.92 -2.25
C LEU A 46 -1.13 8.01 -1.11
N VAL A 47 -0.55 8.15 0.07
CA VAL A 47 -0.93 7.35 1.25
C VAL A 47 -2.32 7.75 1.77
N LEU A 48 -2.70 9.02 1.63
CA LEU A 48 -3.99 9.54 2.08
C LEU A 48 -5.15 9.22 1.12
N ILE A 49 -4.89 8.93 -0.18
CA ILE A 49 -5.95 8.60 -1.16
C ILE A 49 -6.94 7.56 -0.64
N PRO A 50 -6.54 6.36 -0.20
CA PRO A 50 -7.52 5.36 0.26
C PRO A 50 -8.34 5.84 1.46
N LEU A 51 -7.77 6.67 2.32
CA LEU A 51 -8.44 7.21 3.50
C LEU A 51 -9.49 8.27 3.11
N THR A 52 -9.18 9.10 2.11
CA THR A 52 -10.11 10.09 1.56
C THR A 52 -11.31 9.44 0.90
N LEU A 53 -11.09 8.33 0.16
CA LEU A 53 -12.18 7.57 -0.50
C LEU A 53 -13.16 6.95 0.50
N VAL A 54 -12.68 6.57 1.68
CA VAL A 54 -13.52 6.00 2.75
C VAL A 54 -14.32 7.07 3.50
N GLY A 55 -13.84 8.31 3.51
CA GLY A 55 -14.51 9.44 4.18
C GLY A 55 -14.59 9.26 5.70
N ASP A 56 -15.74 9.57 6.31
CA ASP A 56 -15.93 9.59 7.77
C ASP A 56 -15.71 8.25 8.46
N MET A 57 -15.81 7.14 7.72
CA MET A 57 -15.57 5.80 8.30
C MET A 57 -14.12 5.60 8.74
N ARG A 58 -13.16 6.38 8.19
CA ARG A 58 -11.75 6.37 8.63
C ARG A 58 -11.62 6.60 10.14
N ASN A 59 -12.50 7.42 10.73
CA ASN A 59 -12.46 7.80 12.14
C ASN A 59 -12.78 6.64 13.10
N LYS A 60 -13.24 5.51 12.59
CA LYS A 60 -13.59 4.32 13.39
C LYS A 60 -12.46 3.30 13.51
N VAL A 61 -11.35 3.52 12.80
CA VAL A 61 -10.26 2.54 12.70
C VAL A 61 -8.91 3.22 12.84
N ASP A 62 -7.99 2.53 13.50
CA ASP A 62 -6.58 2.88 13.55
C ASP A 62 -5.81 1.91 12.64
N ILE A 63 -4.87 2.44 11.86
CA ILE A 63 -4.08 1.66 10.89
C ILE A 63 -2.60 1.93 11.14
N ASP A 64 -1.85 0.88 11.42
CA ASP A 64 -0.39 0.93 11.49
C ASP A 64 0.21 0.22 10.27
N VAL A 65 1.08 0.91 9.55
CA VAL A 65 1.75 0.41 8.35
C VAL A 65 3.26 0.37 8.58
N GLN A 66 3.83 -0.80 8.46
CA GLN A 66 5.28 -0.99 8.43
C GLN A 66 5.73 -1.11 6.99
N VAL A 67 6.70 -0.29 6.58
CA VAL A 67 7.19 -0.25 5.20
C VAL A 67 8.71 -0.32 5.19
N HIS A 68 9.27 -1.12 4.27
CA HIS A 68 10.70 -1.27 4.09
C HIS A 68 11.09 -1.50 2.63
N GLY A 69 12.34 -1.20 2.32
CA GLY A 69 12.93 -1.37 0.99
C GLY A 69 12.50 -0.32 -0.02
N GLY A 70 13.19 -0.28 -1.15
CA GLY A 70 12.92 0.66 -2.25
C GLY A 70 13.15 2.14 -1.90
N GLY A 71 12.55 3.01 -2.69
CA GLY A 71 12.59 4.46 -2.48
C GLY A 71 11.27 4.99 -1.91
N PHE A 72 11.27 6.26 -1.47
CA PHE A 72 10.13 6.90 -0.78
C PHE A 72 8.80 6.81 -1.57
N MET A 73 8.81 7.00 -2.90
CA MET A 73 7.61 6.84 -3.73
C MET A 73 7.14 5.38 -3.79
N GLY A 74 8.08 4.43 -3.90
CA GLY A 74 7.75 3.00 -3.87
C GLY A 74 7.13 2.59 -2.53
N GLN A 75 7.63 3.14 -1.43
CA GLN A 75 7.11 2.94 -0.09
C GLN A 75 5.69 3.54 0.06
N ALA A 76 5.45 4.74 -0.46
CA ALA A 76 4.13 5.38 -0.43
C ALA A 76 3.10 4.55 -1.21
N PHE A 77 3.43 4.08 -2.43
CA PHE A 77 2.54 3.19 -3.19
C PHE A 77 2.28 1.86 -2.49
N ALA A 78 3.33 1.22 -1.95
CA ALA A 78 3.16 -0.03 -1.22
C ALA A 78 2.30 0.16 0.03
N GLY A 79 2.47 1.28 0.74
CA GLY A 79 1.66 1.69 1.89
C GLY A 79 0.20 1.92 1.50
N ALA A 80 -0.07 2.67 0.42
CA ALA A 80 -1.42 2.91 -0.08
C ALA A 80 -2.14 1.59 -0.44
N VAL A 81 -1.45 0.65 -1.11
CA VAL A 81 -1.99 -0.69 -1.39
C VAL A 81 -2.29 -1.47 -0.11
N ALA A 82 -1.38 -1.43 0.87
CA ALA A 82 -1.57 -2.12 2.15
C ALA A 82 -2.77 -1.55 2.93
N ILE A 83 -2.92 -0.22 2.97
CA ILE A 83 -4.06 0.47 3.60
C ILE A 83 -5.37 0.11 2.89
N SER A 84 -5.40 0.15 1.55
CA SER A 84 -6.59 -0.21 0.77
C SER A 84 -7.04 -1.64 1.03
N ARG A 85 -6.10 -2.57 1.11
CA ARG A 85 -6.39 -3.97 1.46
C ARG A 85 -6.85 -4.12 2.91
N ALA A 86 -6.26 -3.39 3.84
CA ALA A 86 -6.69 -3.37 5.23
C ALA A 86 -8.14 -2.86 5.37
N LEU A 87 -8.51 -1.79 4.67
CA LEU A 87 -9.86 -1.22 4.68
C LEU A 87 -10.92 -2.16 4.06
N THR A 88 -10.55 -2.92 3.04
CA THR A 88 -11.43 -3.88 2.36
C THR A 88 -11.39 -5.28 2.94
N GLY A 89 -10.47 -5.57 3.87
CA GLY A 89 -10.29 -6.89 4.45
C GLY A 89 -9.75 -7.92 3.44
N GLN A 90 -8.99 -7.51 2.44
CA GLN A 90 -8.39 -8.42 1.46
C GLN A 90 -7.03 -8.94 1.92
N GLU A 91 -7.04 -10.09 2.59
CA GLU A 91 -5.80 -10.81 2.92
C GLU A 91 -5.16 -11.46 1.68
N LYS A 92 -3.86 -11.78 1.80
CA LYS A 92 -3.16 -12.58 0.81
C LYS A 92 -3.74 -14.02 0.84
N GLY A 93 -4.55 -14.34 -0.19
CA GLY A 93 -5.20 -15.65 -0.30
C GLY A 93 -6.72 -15.63 -0.36
N GLY A 94 -7.36 -14.45 -0.35
CA GLY A 94 -8.79 -14.29 -0.61
C GLY A 94 -9.72 -14.82 0.48
N LYS A 95 -9.19 -15.06 1.69
CA LYS A 95 -10.00 -15.46 2.84
C LYS A 95 -10.64 -14.24 3.48
N ASP A 96 -11.89 -14.37 3.90
CA ASP A 96 -12.55 -13.33 4.70
C ASP A 96 -11.88 -13.24 6.07
N PRO A 97 -11.54 -12.02 6.54
CA PRO A 97 -10.97 -11.81 7.86
C PRO A 97 -11.94 -12.24 8.95
N LYS A 98 -11.42 -12.89 9.98
CA LYS A 98 -12.23 -13.38 11.13
C LYS A 98 -12.68 -12.22 12.03
N GLU A 99 -11.81 -11.26 12.27
CA GLU A 99 -12.04 -10.10 13.15
C GLU A 99 -11.70 -8.81 12.40
N HIS A 100 -12.66 -8.25 11.68
CA HIS A 100 -12.47 -6.98 10.99
C HIS A 100 -13.34 -5.89 11.61
N PRO A 101 -12.85 -4.63 11.77
CA PRO A 101 -13.62 -3.53 12.34
C PRO A 101 -14.89 -3.20 11.55
N PHE A 102 -14.86 -3.38 10.23
CA PHE A 102 -16.00 -3.12 9.34
C PHE A 102 -16.78 -4.38 9.01
N THR A 103 -18.11 -4.24 8.89
CA THR A 103 -19.00 -5.29 8.40
C THR A 103 -18.73 -5.59 6.92
N LYS A 104 -19.15 -6.76 6.45
CA LYS A 104 -18.94 -7.20 5.07
C LYS A 104 -19.55 -6.22 4.05
N SER A 105 -20.77 -5.73 4.29
CA SER A 105 -21.44 -4.76 3.41
C SER A 105 -20.63 -3.47 3.25
N VAL A 106 -20.11 -2.90 4.35
CA VAL A 106 -19.29 -1.70 4.32
C VAL A 106 -17.98 -1.92 3.57
N ARG A 107 -17.34 -3.08 3.77
CA ARG A 107 -16.11 -3.42 3.04
C ARG A 107 -16.34 -3.54 1.53
N GLU A 108 -17.48 -4.08 1.10
CA GLU A 108 -17.86 -4.15 -0.32
C GLU A 108 -18.12 -2.77 -0.94
N GLU A 109 -18.73 -1.86 -0.19
CA GLU A 109 -18.92 -0.46 -0.63
C GLU A 109 -17.57 0.26 -0.77
N ILE A 110 -16.69 0.13 0.21
CA ILE A 110 -15.33 0.69 0.17
C ILE A 110 -14.57 0.11 -1.02
N LYS A 111 -14.67 -1.21 -1.24
CA LYS A 111 -14.04 -1.88 -2.37
C LYS A 111 -14.50 -1.32 -3.72
N LYS A 112 -15.80 -1.09 -3.90
CA LYS A 112 -16.34 -0.48 -5.12
C LYS A 112 -15.75 0.90 -5.37
N LYS A 113 -15.72 1.79 -4.37
CA LYS A 113 -15.13 3.13 -4.47
C LYS A 113 -13.65 3.10 -4.83
N ILE A 114 -12.87 2.19 -4.21
CA ILE A 114 -11.44 2.07 -4.50
C ILE A 114 -11.21 1.55 -5.92
N VAL A 115 -11.98 0.55 -6.38
CA VAL A 115 -11.85 0.00 -7.74
C VAL A 115 -12.25 1.02 -8.81
N GLU A 116 -13.27 1.84 -8.55
CA GLU A 116 -13.70 2.93 -9.43
C GLU A 116 -12.61 4.00 -9.58
N TYR A 117 -11.91 4.32 -8.50
CA TYR A 117 -10.80 5.27 -8.53
C TYR A 117 -9.54 4.67 -9.19
N ASP A 118 -9.02 3.57 -8.65
CA ASP A 118 -7.88 2.82 -9.19
C ASP A 118 -7.87 1.37 -8.70
N ARG A 119 -8.05 0.43 -9.63
CA ARG A 119 -7.98 -1.01 -9.33
C ARG A 119 -6.62 -1.46 -8.79
N HIS A 120 -5.53 -0.74 -9.12
CA HIS A 120 -4.18 -1.11 -8.70
C HIS A 120 -3.93 -0.91 -7.20
N LEU A 121 -4.76 -0.11 -6.53
CA LEU A 121 -4.73 0.00 -5.07
C LEU A 121 -5.11 -1.32 -4.35
N LEU A 122 -5.83 -2.20 -5.02
CA LEU A 122 -6.18 -3.53 -4.47
C LEU A 122 -5.36 -4.65 -5.09
N SER A 123 -5.27 -4.71 -6.44
CA SER A 123 -4.51 -5.77 -7.13
C SER A 123 -3.01 -5.62 -6.96
N GLY A 124 -2.53 -4.38 -6.79
CA GLY A 124 -1.11 -4.04 -6.81
C GLY A 124 -0.57 -3.96 -8.24
N ASP A 125 0.72 -3.66 -8.37
CA ASP A 125 1.43 -3.56 -9.65
C ASP A 125 2.60 -4.56 -9.66
N SER A 126 2.55 -5.50 -10.58
CA SER A 126 3.55 -6.56 -10.73
C SER A 126 4.81 -6.14 -11.49
N ARG A 127 4.84 -4.92 -12.09
CA ARG A 127 5.98 -4.46 -12.88
C ARG A 127 7.24 -4.36 -12.03
N GLN A 128 8.30 -5.04 -12.50
CA GLN A 128 9.64 -5.05 -11.89
C GLN A 128 10.62 -4.33 -12.81
N THR A 129 11.74 -3.87 -12.23
CA THR A 129 12.85 -3.33 -13.01
C THR A 129 13.56 -4.47 -13.74
N GLU A 130 13.73 -4.34 -15.07
CA GLU A 130 14.48 -5.31 -15.85
C GLU A 130 15.94 -5.40 -15.38
N SER A 131 16.48 -6.61 -15.35
CA SER A 131 17.87 -6.83 -14.96
C SER A 131 18.83 -6.17 -15.95
N LYS A 132 19.88 -5.54 -15.44
CA LYS A 132 20.97 -4.98 -16.24
C LYS A 132 21.63 -6.08 -17.09
N LYS A 133 21.86 -5.79 -18.36
CA LYS A 133 22.54 -6.70 -19.28
C LYS A 133 23.97 -6.25 -19.53
N PHE A 134 24.82 -7.21 -19.92
CA PHE A 134 26.19 -6.95 -20.33
C PHE A 134 26.24 -5.94 -21.50
N GLY A 135 27.24 -5.07 -21.51
CA GLY A 135 27.50 -4.09 -22.58
C GLY A 135 26.68 -2.79 -22.49
N GLY A 136 26.09 -2.49 -21.33
CA GLY A 136 25.38 -1.22 -21.13
C GLY A 136 25.12 -0.88 -19.68
N PRO A 137 24.73 0.39 -19.39
CA PRO A 137 24.40 0.85 -18.04
C PRO A 137 23.04 0.35 -17.55
N SER A 138 22.17 -0.13 -18.45
CA SER A 138 20.84 -0.64 -18.09
C SER A 138 20.43 -1.85 -18.94
N ALA A 139 19.23 -2.37 -18.74
CA ALA A 139 18.71 -3.51 -19.49
C ALA A 139 18.60 -3.26 -21.01
N ARG A 140 18.25 -2.04 -21.40
CA ARG A 140 17.99 -1.66 -22.79
C ARG A 140 18.96 -0.63 -23.34
N ARG A 141 19.62 0.17 -22.50
CA ARG A 141 20.58 1.19 -22.90
C ARG A 141 21.96 0.55 -23.10
N ARG A 142 22.50 0.66 -24.32
CA ARG A 142 23.87 0.22 -24.67
C ARG A 142 24.88 1.30 -24.34
N LYS A 143 26.12 0.88 -24.09
CA LYS A 143 27.26 1.78 -23.96
C LYS A 143 27.52 2.43 -25.32
N GLN A 144 27.81 3.73 -25.32
CA GLN A 144 28.19 4.44 -26.55
C GLN A 144 29.49 3.84 -27.10
N LYS A 145 29.51 3.53 -28.39
CA LYS A 145 30.74 3.06 -29.06
C LYS A 145 31.58 4.28 -29.45
N SER A 146 32.86 4.19 -29.19
CA SER A 146 33.86 5.14 -29.69
C SER A 146 34.67 4.45 -30.77
N TYR A 147 34.70 5.04 -31.94
CA TYR A 147 35.49 4.57 -33.11
C TYR A 147 36.69 5.49 -33.29
N ARG A 148 37.63 5.43 -32.36
CA ARG A 148 38.88 6.19 -32.47
C ARG A 148 40.07 5.25 -32.54
#